data_f5dbe32f6fce99bad22b1da776921f62
#
_entry.id   f5dbe32f6fce99bad22b1da776921f62
#
_cell.length_a   1.000
_cell.length_b   1.000
_cell.length_c   1.000
_cell.angle_alpha   90.00
_cell.angle_beta   90.00
_cell.angle_gamma   90.00
#
_symmetry.space_group_name_H-M   'P 1'
#
loop_
_entity.id
_entity.type
_entity.pdbx_description
1 polymer ?
#
loop_
_entity_poly.entity_id
_entity_poly.type
_entity_poly.pdbx_seq_one_letter_code
_entity_poly.pdbx_strand_id
1 'polypeptide(L)'
;SEGEAVSLGLIHEIGIDSEAEISFVCTPVGSVADQVRLALRSTKGIVTDVGGVKAPVVAAIDDERFVGGHPMAGSELIGLQGADAQLFNNAVWVLTPSANTPDSSFAVVANVVKSLGAEVVVLDAQRHDQLVAIVSHLPHLTAATLMGLASQQSQEHVAVLRLAAGGFRDMTRVASGHPAIWIDICKENRVAITGALDLLIDGLTSMREVVSQQNESELMVRLQDARVARSNIPGRVRDLLDVVEVRVPIPDRSGAAAEIFAIAAELGVNTANFEVVHSVEGDRGVLVLVIDEGSKDIFRGGLIARGFRPSVSRIS
;
A
#
# COMPACT_ATOMS: atom_id res chain seq x y z
N SER A 1 -23.40 0.68 7.60
CA SER A 1 -23.90 1.04 8.95
C SER A 1 -23.65 -0.10 9.93
N GLU A 2 -23.71 0.18 11.25
CA GLU A 2 -23.56 -0.84 12.30
C GLU A 2 -24.56 -1.98 12.12
N GLY A 3 -25.84 -1.65 11.86
CA GLY A 3 -26.89 -2.65 11.60
C GLY A 3 -26.63 -3.51 10.36
N GLU A 4 -25.99 -2.97 9.33
CA GLU A 4 -25.59 -3.71 8.14
C GLU A 4 -24.45 -4.69 8.47
N ALA A 5 -23.45 -4.26 9.27
CA ALA A 5 -22.36 -5.13 9.69
C ALA A 5 -22.86 -6.32 10.53
N VAL A 6 -23.84 -6.10 11.41
CA VAL A 6 -24.51 -7.19 12.16
C VAL A 6 -25.27 -8.12 11.21
N SER A 7 -26.03 -7.56 10.26
CA SER A 7 -26.84 -8.35 9.32
C SER A 7 -26.00 -9.22 8.39
N LEU A 8 -24.77 -8.79 8.09
CA LEU A 8 -23.78 -9.53 7.31
C LEU A 8 -22.94 -10.51 8.14
N GLY A 9 -23.16 -10.58 9.47
CA GLY A 9 -22.39 -11.43 10.36
C GLY A 9 -20.94 -11.02 10.55
N LEU A 10 -20.59 -9.76 10.24
CA LEU A 10 -19.23 -9.21 10.39
C LEU A 10 -18.92 -8.82 11.83
N ILE A 11 -19.93 -8.50 12.62
CA ILE A 11 -19.85 -8.25 14.07
C ILE A 11 -20.95 -9.01 14.80
N HIS A 12 -20.71 -9.39 16.05
CA HIS A 12 -21.65 -10.16 16.86
C HIS A 12 -22.67 -9.25 17.54
N GLU A 13 -22.21 -8.14 18.11
CA GLU A 13 -23.06 -7.18 18.81
C GLU A 13 -22.50 -5.74 18.70
N ILE A 14 -23.33 -4.77 19.05
CA ILE A 14 -22.98 -3.35 19.08
C ILE A 14 -22.76 -2.94 20.53
N GLY A 15 -21.62 -2.33 20.82
CA GLY A 15 -21.27 -1.85 22.14
C GLY A 15 -19.81 -2.10 22.48
N ILE A 16 -19.43 -1.81 23.74
CA ILE A 16 -18.10 -2.07 24.27
C ILE A 16 -18.21 -3.30 25.19
N ASP A 17 -17.49 -4.36 24.87
CA ASP A 17 -17.33 -5.50 25.74
C ASP A 17 -16.30 -5.18 26.85
N SER A 18 -16.77 -5.14 28.12
CA SER A 18 -15.90 -4.84 29.26
C SER A 18 -14.85 -5.92 29.55
N GLU A 19 -15.07 -7.15 29.07
CA GLU A 19 -14.17 -8.30 29.26
C GLU A 19 -13.28 -8.55 28.02
N ALA A 20 -13.29 -7.65 27.04
CA ALA A 20 -12.42 -7.75 25.86
C ALA A 20 -10.96 -7.79 26.26
N GLU A 21 -10.22 -8.81 25.79
CA GLU A 21 -8.78 -8.94 26.02
C GLU A 21 -7.95 -7.93 25.22
N ILE A 22 -8.47 -7.52 24.04
CA ILE A 22 -7.88 -6.49 23.18
C ILE A 22 -8.96 -5.67 22.50
N SER A 23 -8.73 -4.37 22.40
CA SER A 23 -9.61 -3.42 21.70
C SER A 23 -8.84 -2.66 20.63
N PHE A 24 -9.36 -2.63 19.41
CA PHE A 24 -8.81 -1.83 18.30
C PHE A 24 -9.64 -0.56 18.10
N VAL A 25 -9.00 0.60 18.22
CA VAL A 25 -9.64 1.90 17.97
C VAL A 25 -9.43 2.26 16.50
N CYS A 26 -10.49 2.19 15.71
CA CYS A 26 -10.49 2.39 14.25
C CYS A 26 -11.21 3.69 13.84
N THR A 27 -11.07 4.75 14.60
CA THR A 27 -11.70 6.05 14.34
C THR A 27 -10.76 6.99 13.58
N PRO A 28 -11.28 8.10 12.97
CA PRO A 28 -10.43 9.14 12.39
C PRO A 28 -9.40 9.66 13.38
N VAL A 29 -8.21 10.03 12.88
CA VAL A 29 -7.02 10.37 13.68
C VAL A 29 -7.33 11.43 14.75
N GLY A 30 -8.11 12.47 14.43
CA GLY A 30 -8.47 13.54 15.34
C GLY A 30 -9.28 13.10 16.57
N SER A 31 -9.89 11.91 16.55
CA SER A 31 -10.68 11.36 17.67
C SER A 31 -10.04 10.15 18.36
N VAL A 32 -8.93 9.62 17.82
CA VAL A 32 -8.31 8.38 18.33
C VAL A 32 -7.98 8.49 19.82
N ALA A 33 -7.34 9.57 20.28
CA ALA A 33 -6.93 9.69 21.67
C ALA A 33 -8.12 9.64 22.65
N ASP A 34 -9.24 10.26 22.29
CA ASP A 34 -10.43 10.24 23.14
C ASP A 34 -11.10 8.87 23.17
N GLN A 35 -11.14 8.20 22.03
CA GLN A 35 -11.69 6.83 21.92
C GLN A 35 -10.80 5.80 22.63
N VAL A 36 -9.47 5.96 22.56
CA VAL A 36 -8.53 5.13 23.35
C VAL A 36 -8.78 5.33 24.85
N ARG A 37 -8.92 6.57 25.33
CA ARG A 37 -9.27 6.82 26.75
C ARG A 37 -10.61 6.21 27.15
N LEU A 38 -11.60 6.24 26.26
CA LEU A 38 -12.88 5.60 26.48
C LEU A 38 -12.73 4.08 26.59
N ALA A 39 -12.03 3.45 25.67
CA ALA A 39 -11.77 2.01 25.67
C ALA A 39 -11.03 1.58 26.95
N LEU A 40 -9.95 2.28 27.34
CA LEU A 40 -9.17 2.01 28.55
C LEU A 40 -10.00 2.10 29.84
N ARG A 41 -11.00 2.98 29.89
CA ARG A 41 -11.92 3.09 31.04
C ARG A 41 -13.01 2.02 31.02
N SER A 42 -13.37 1.51 29.85
CA SER A 42 -14.50 0.62 29.66
C SER A 42 -14.11 -0.87 29.62
N THR A 43 -12.82 -1.18 29.37
CA THR A 43 -12.31 -2.54 29.28
C THR A 43 -11.10 -2.74 30.21
N LYS A 44 -10.81 -4.00 30.53
CA LYS A 44 -9.63 -4.39 31.33
C LYS A 44 -8.43 -4.79 30.45
N GLY A 45 -8.68 -5.06 29.17
CA GLY A 45 -7.70 -5.57 28.24
C GLY A 45 -6.76 -4.49 27.65
N ILE A 46 -5.96 -4.94 26.70
CA ILE A 46 -5.03 -4.08 25.96
C ILE A 46 -5.81 -3.25 24.94
N VAL A 47 -5.39 -2.00 24.74
CA VAL A 47 -5.96 -1.13 23.72
C VAL A 47 -4.89 -0.74 22.71
N THR A 48 -5.22 -0.85 21.45
CA THR A 48 -4.40 -0.39 20.34
C THR A 48 -5.23 0.43 19.36
N ASP A 49 -4.60 1.19 18.48
CA ASP A 49 -5.28 1.94 17.43
C ASP A 49 -4.72 1.60 16.05
N VAL A 50 -5.35 2.14 15.02
CA VAL A 50 -4.93 1.96 13.61
C VAL A 50 -4.71 3.30 12.90
N GLY A 51 -4.62 4.39 13.64
CA GLY A 51 -4.51 5.74 13.08
C GLY A 51 -3.19 5.99 12.34
N GLY A 52 -3.23 6.82 11.31
CA GLY A 52 -2.07 7.15 10.48
C GLY A 52 -1.05 8.12 11.09
N VAL A 53 -1.32 8.68 12.29
CA VAL A 53 -0.42 9.58 13.03
C VAL A 53 -0.31 9.09 14.46
N LYS A 54 0.90 8.97 14.99
CA LYS A 54 1.16 8.30 16.28
C LYS A 54 1.63 9.24 17.39
N ALA A 55 2.48 10.21 17.11
CA ALA A 55 3.11 11.01 18.15
C ALA A 55 2.09 11.74 19.07
N PRO A 56 1.07 12.45 18.57
CA PRO A 56 0.10 13.10 19.44
C PRO A 56 -0.76 12.12 20.23
N VAL A 57 -1.06 10.95 19.65
CA VAL A 57 -1.87 9.92 20.32
C VAL A 57 -1.09 9.28 21.46
N VAL A 58 0.15 8.84 21.21
CA VAL A 58 1.02 8.23 22.23
C VAL A 58 1.35 9.22 23.34
N ALA A 59 1.61 10.48 23.01
CA ALA A 59 1.86 11.53 24.01
C ALA A 59 0.63 11.85 24.88
N ALA A 60 -0.57 11.62 24.36
CA ALA A 60 -1.82 11.90 25.08
C ALA A 60 -2.28 10.77 26.00
N ILE A 61 -1.69 9.58 25.92
CA ILE A 61 -2.12 8.38 26.64
C ILE A 61 -0.97 7.89 27.53
N ASP A 62 -1.17 7.98 28.84
CA ASP A 62 -0.25 7.45 29.85
C ASP A 62 -0.92 6.25 30.55
N ASP A 63 -1.02 5.13 29.84
CA ASP A 63 -1.59 3.86 30.34
C ASP A 63 -0.77 2.70 29.75
N GLU A 64 -0.25 1.83 30.64
CA GLU A 64 0.58 0.67 30.24
C GLU A 64 -0.12 -0.34 29.35
N ARG A 65 -1.46 -0.30 29.28
CA ARG A 65 -2.27 -1.14 28.41
C ARG A 65 -2.42 -0.58 26.99
N PHE A 66 -1.92 0.62 26.71
CA PHE A 66 -2.00 1.19 25.37
C PHE A 66 -0.74 0.91 24.56
N VAL A 67 -0.93 0.41 23.35
CA VAL A 67 0.14 0.22 22.35
C VAL A 67 -0.31 0.89 21.06
N GLY A 68 0.32 1.98 20.66
CA GLY A 68 -0.02 2.64 19.41
C GLY A 68 0.28 1.74 18.20
N GLY A 69 -0.63 1.72 17.23
CA GLY A 69 -0.51 0.91 16.03
C GLY A 69 -0.90 1.68 14.76
N HIS A 70 -0.31 1.26 13.62
CA HIS A 70 -0.67 1.78 12.31
C HIS A 70 -0.41 0.72 11.23
N PRO A 71 -1.45 0.08 10.68
CA PRO A 71 -1.29 -0.77 9.49
C PRO A 71 -0.99 0.10 8.26
N MET A 72 0.14 -0.17 7.59
CA MET A 72 0.49 0.46 6.31
C MET A 72 -0.32 -0.20 5.18
N ALA A 73 -1.63 -0.23 5.35
CA ALA A 73 -2.61 -0.81 4.45
C ALA A 73 -3.91 -0.01 4.50
N GLY A 74 -4.62 0.06 3.40
CA GLY A 74 -5.88 0.78 3.32
C GLY A 74 -6.52 0.62 1.94
N SER A 75 -7.76 1.06 1.86
CA SER A 75 -8.53 1.14 0.62
C SER A 75 -9.07 2.55 0.47
N GLU A 76 -9.18 3.03 -0.75
CA GLU A 76 -9.88 4.27 -1.11
C GLU A 76 -11.42 4.12 -1.04
N LEU A 77 -11.93 2.90 -0.84
CA LEU A 77 -13.36 2.62 -0.71
C LEU A 77 -13.87 2.96 0.69
N ILE A 78 -15.10 3.44 0.77
CA ILE A 78 -15.72 3.89 2.02
C ILE A 78 -16.57 2.78 2.64
N GLY A 79 -16.45 2.60 3.97
CA GLY A 79 -17.29 1.69 4.75
C GLY A 79 -17.04 0.22 4.43
N LEU A 80 -18.07 -0.60 4.50
CA LEU A 80 -17.97 -2.06 4.33
C LEU A 80 -17.52 -2.51 2.94
N GLN A 81 -17.64 -1.64 1.93
CA GLN A 81 -17.15 -1.93 0.58
C GLN A 81 -15.63 -1.97 0.50
N GLY A 82 -14.92 -1.32 1.41
CA GLY A 82 -13.47 -1.37 1.54
C GLY A 82 -12.97 -2.49 2.45
N ALA A 83 -13.85 -3.29 3.02
CA ALA A 83 -13.47 -4.39 3.90
C ALA A 83 -12.94 -5.58 3.08
N ASP A 84 -11.73 -6.02 3.40
CA ASP A 84 -11.10 -7.18 2.80
C ASP A 84 -10.40 -7.99 3.91
N ALA A 85 -10.77 -9.27 4.03
CA ALA A 85 -10.17 -10.16 5.02
C ALA A 85 -8.66 -10.36 4.81
N GLN A 86 -8.14 -10.09 3.61
CA GLN A 86 -6.72 -10.22 3.27
C GLN A 86 -5.98 -8.88 3.26
N LEU A 87 -6.62 -7.78 3.68
CA LEU A 87 -6.06 -6.43 3.63
C LEU A 87 -4.67 -6.34 4.27
N PHE A 88 -4.45 -7.08 5.35
CA PHE A 88 -3.21 -7.04 6.13
C PHE A 88 -2.18 -8.09 5.72
N ASN A 89 -2.50 -9.02 4.82
CA ASN A 89 -1.54 -10.05 4.39
C ASN A 89 -0.30 -9.43 3.76
N ASN A 90 0.87 -9.70 4.36
CA ASN A 90 2.16 -9.13 3.98
C ASN A 90 2.22 -7.59 4.04
N ALA A 91 1.29 -6.96 4.74
CA ALA A 91 1.36 -5.53 5.01
C ALA A 91 2.29 -5.28 6.21
N VAL A 92 3.00 -4.16 6.18
CA VAL A 92 3.73 -3.69 7.37
C VAL A 92 2.71 -3.10 8.34
N TRP A 93 2.80 -3.50 9.61
CA TRP A 93 2.06 -2.90 10.70
C TRP A 93 3.04 -2.31 11.71
N VAL A 94 3.07 -0.99 11.79
CA VAL A 94 3.94 -0.30 12.74
C VAL A 94 3.30 -0.32 14.12
N LEU A 95 4.07 -0.70 15.13
CA LEU A 95 3.74 -0.56 16.55
C LEU A 95 4.67 0.48 17.17
N THR A 96 4.08 1.36 17.99
CA THR A 96 4.80 2.47 18.63
C THR A 96 4.65 2.38 20.15
N PRO A 97 5.31 1.39 20.81
CA PRO A 97 5.29 1.28 22.26
C PRO A 97 5.93 2.52 22.91
N SER A 98 5.40 2.96 24.04
CA SER A 98 6.01 3.98 24.89
C SER A 98 7.06 3.36 25.83
N ALA A 99 7.83 4.19 26.52
CA ALA A 99 8.77 3.72 27.54
C ALA A 99 8.08 2.97 28.70
N ASN A 100 6.79 3.23 28.93
CA ASN A 100 5.99 2.60 29.98
C ASN A 100 5.21 1.36 29.50
N THR A 101 5.32 1.00 28.22
CA THR A 101 4.62 -0.17 27.66
C THR A 101 5.30 -1.46 28.12
N PRO A 102 4.64 -2.35 28.90
CA PRO A 102 5.20 -3.63 29.28
C PRO A 102 5.38 -4.55 28.08
N ASP A 103 6.41 -5.40 28.11
CA ASP A 103 6.65 -6.41 27.07
C ASP A 103 5.43 -7.32 26.85
N SER A 104 4.67 -7.62 27.91
CA SER A 104 3.44 -8.42 27.84
C SER A 104 2.36 -7.73 27.01
N SER A 105 2.11 -6.44 27.21
CA SER A 105 1.13 -5.66 26.44
C SER A 105 1.53 -5.57 24.97
N PHE A 106 2.80 -5.28 24.71
CA PHE A 106 3.36 -5.29 23.36
C PHE A 106 3.21 -6.65 22.68
N ALA A 107 3.55 -7.75 23.37
CA ALA A 107 3.49 -9.09 22.82
C ALA A 107 2.06 -9.51 22.44
N VAL A 108 1.04 -9.13 23.21
CA VAL A 108 -0.36 -9.41 22.88
C VAL A 108 -0.72 -8.75 21.54
N VAL A 109 -0.48 -7.45 21.38
CA VAL A 109 -0.79 -6.74 20.14
C VAL A 109 0.01 -7.31 18.97
N ALA A 110 1.31 -7.52 19.13
CA ALA A 110 2.17 -8.05 18.08
C ALA A 110 1.74 -9.44 17.60
N ASN A 111 1.29 -10.32 18.52
CA ASN A 111 0.81 -11.66 18.16
C ASN A 111 -0.51 -11.59 17.39
N VAL A 112 -1.45 -10.74 17.81
CA VAL A 112 -2.72 -10.56 17.06
C VAL A 112 -2.43 -10.00 15.68
N VAL A 113 -1.60 -8.97 15.55
CA VAL A 113 -1.22 -8.37 14.26
C VAL A 113 -0.57 -9.40 13.33
N LYS A 114 0.34 -10.25 13.86
CA LYS A 114 0.94 -11.34 13.08
C LYS A 114 -0.09 -12.39 12.65
N SER A 115 -1.08 -12.69 13.49
CA SER A 115 -2.15 -13.64 13.14
C SER A 115 -3.05 -13.14 12.01
N LEU A 116 -3.09 -11.80 11.78
CA LEU A 116 -3.75 -11.16 10.64
C LEU A 116 -2.89 -11.20 9.36
N GLY A 117 -1.71 -11.82 9.40
CA GLY A 117 -0.80 -11.94 8.26
C GLY A 117 0.12 -10.73 8.03
N ALA A 118 0.15 -9.76 8.95
CA ALA A 118 0.99 -8.58 8.83
C ALA A 118 2.40 -8.77 9.41
N GLU A 119 3.35 -8.02 8.88
CA GLU A 119 4.71 -7.91 9.41
C GLU A 119 4.77 -6.78 10.44
N VAL A 120 5.25 -7.08 11.65
CA VAL A 120 5.38 -6.08 12.72
C VAL A 120 6.71 -5.35 12.62
N VAL A 121 6.63 -4.02 12.53
CA VAL A 121 7.78 -3.11 12.62
C VAL A 121 7.62 -2.22 13.84
N VAL A 122 8.67 -2.05 14.63
CA VAL A 122 8.64 -1.21 15.84
C VAL A 122 9.37 0.09 15.58
N LEU A 123 8.70 1.20 15.84
CA LEU A 123 9.27 2.54 15.70
C LEU A 123 8.90 3.41 16.92
N ASP A 124 9.73 4.39 17.20
CA ASP A 124 9.32 5.53 18.02
C ASP A 124 8.20 6.32 17.32
N ALA A 125 7.24 6.84 18.08
CA ALA A 125 6.06 7.50 17.52
C ALA A 125 6.40 8.76 16.70
N GLN A 126 7.39 9.56 17.13
CA GLN A 126 7.82 10.75 16.38
C GLN A 126 8.54 10.34 15.10
N ARG A 127 9.39 9.31 15.20
CA ARG A 127 10.09 8.77 14.04
C ARG A 127 9.13 8.19 13.01
N HIS A 128 8.09 7.47 13.47
CA HIS A 128 7.00 7.01 12.62
C HIS A 128 6.39 8.17 11.83
N ASP A 129 5.97 9.24 12.52
CA ASP A 129 5.27 10.37 11.90
C ASP A 129 6.14 11.10 10.87
N GLN A 130 7.46 11.21 11.13
CA GLN A 130 8.42 11.75 10.17
C GLN A 130 8.53 10.89 8.91
N LEU A 131 8.65 9.56 9.07
CA LEU A 131 8.79 8.64 7.94
C LEU A 131 7.51 8.59 7.12
N VAL A 132 6.35 8.48 7.77
CA VAL A 132 5.04 8.44 7.09
C VAL A 132 4.73 9.75 6.38
N ALA A 133 5.20 10.89 6.89
CA ALA A 133 5.10 12.16 6.18
C ALA A 133 5.76 12.10 4.79
N ILE A 134 6.90 11.42 4.66
CA ILE A 134 7.62 11.29 3.39
C ILE A 134 6.99 10.24 2.47
N VAL A 135 6.65 9.05 3.00
CA VAL A 135 6.26 7.91 2.15
C VAL A 135 4.76 7.79 1.88
N SER A 136 3.93 8.53 2.62
CA SER A 136 2.47 8.50 2.51
C SER A 136 1.86 9.89 2.33
N HIS A 137 2.11 10.82 3.26
CA HIS A 137 1.42 12.11 3.26
C HIS A 137 1.87 13.01 2.11
N LEU A 138 3.18 13.14 1.92
CA LEU A 138 3.77 13.92 0.83
C LEU A 138 3.33 13.44 -0.57
N PRO A 139 3.37 12.14 -0.90
CA PRO A 139 2.84 11.63 -2.17
C PRO A 139 1.39 12.02 -2.43
N HIS A 140 0.52 11.92 -1.43
CA HIS A 140 -0.90 12.28 -1.59
C HIS A 140 -1.09 13.78 -1.87
N LEU A 141 -0.44 14.65 -1.07
CA LEU A 141 -0.51 16.11 -1.26
C LEU A 141 0.09 16.53 -2.61
N THR A 142 1.17 15.86 -3.04
CA THR A 142 1.77 16.08 -4.36
C THR A 142 0.82 15.66 -5.47
N ALA A 143 0.18 14.50 -5.35
CA ALA A 143 -0.82 14.02 -6.32
C ALA A 143 -2.02 14.99 -6.43
N ALA A 144 -2.53 15.47 -5.29
CA ALA A 144 -3.62 16.44 -5.26
C ALA A 144 -3.21 17.78 -5.91
N THR A 145 -1.98 18.24 -5.64
CA THR A 145 -1.43 19.46 -6.25
C THR A 145 -1.29 19.33 -7.76
N LEU A 146 -0.75 18.18 -8.22
CA LEU A 146 -0.57 17.88 -9.65
C LEU A 146 -1.92 17.81 -10.38
N MET A 147 -2.94 17.20 -9.77
CA MET A 147 -4.31 17.19 -10.31
C MET A 147 -4.90 18.60 -10.34
N GLY A 148 -4.68 19.42 -9.32
CA GLY A 148 -5.12 20.80 -9.26
C GLY A 148 -4.54 21.64 -10.42
N LEU A 149 -3.23 21.50 -10.68
CA LEU A 149 -2.55 22.15 -11.81
C LEU A 149 -3.15 21.72 -13.15
N ALA A 150 -3.33 20.41 -13.36
CA ALA A 150 -3.92 19.89 -14.60
C ALA A 150 -5.37 20.36 -14.78
N SER A 151 -6.17 20.39 -13.71
CA SER A 151 -7.55 20.88 -13.73
C SER A 151 -7.62 22.37 -14.08
N GLN A 152 -6.76 23.18 -13.49
CA GLN A 152 -6.70 24.61 -13.79
C GLN A 152 -6.36 24.86 -15.27
N GLN A 153 -5.33 24.20 -15.78
CA GLN A 153 -4.92 24.32 -17.18
C GLN A 153 -5.98 23.77 -18.15
N SER A 154 -6.80 22.80 -17.74
CA SER A 154 -7.86 22.24 -18.56
C SER A 154 -9.02 23.21 -18.81
N GLN A 155 -9.18 24.24 -17.98
CA GLN A 155 -10.17 25.32 -18.21
C GLN A 155 -9.79 26.16 -19.45
N GLU A 156 -8.49 26.32 -19.71
CA GLU A 156 -7.99 27.04 -20.88
C GLU A 156 -7.78 26.09 -22.08
N HIS A 157 -7.39 24.84 -21.82
CA HIS A 157 -7.04 23.85 -22.85
C HIS A 157 -7.68 22.50 -22.56
N VAL A 158 -8.85 22.25 -23.12
CA VAL A 158 -9.62 20.98 -22.94
C VAL A 158 -8.79 19.72 -23.24
N ALA A 159 -7.73 19.84 -24.06
CA ALA A 159 -6.85 18.71 -24.40
C ALA A 159 -6.00 18.22 -23.23
N VAL A 160 -5.74 19.02 -22.18
CA VAL A 160 -4.82 18.65 -21.07
C VAL A 160 -5.21 17.33 -20.43
N LEU A 161 -6.46 17.19 -20.02
CA LEU A 161 -6.94 15.93 -19.39
C LEU A 161 -7.05 14.77 -20.38
N ARG A 162 -7.24 15.06 -21.68
CA ARG A 162 -7.24 14.02 -22.73
C ARG A 162 -5.85 13.46 -23.01
N LEU A 163 -4.80 14.26 -22.78
CA LEU A 163 -3.41 13.85 -22.92
C LEU A 163 -2.87 13.14 -21.68
N ALA A 164 -3.65 13.06 -20.60
CA ALA A 164 -3.28 12.36 -19.38
C ALA A 164 -3.11 10.86 -19.66
N ALA A 165 -1.86 10.45 -19.87
CA ALA A 165 -1.47 9.07 -20.11
C ALA A 165 -1.26 8.27 -18.81
N GLY A 166 -0.81 7.01 -18.90
CA GLY A 166 -0.65 6.09 -17.77
C GLY A 166 0.14 6.70 -16.61
N GLY A 167 1.33 7.24 -16.85
CA GLY A 167 2.16 7.81 -15.80
C GLY A 167 1.49 8.95 -15.00
N PHE A 168 0.72 9.82 -15.66
CA PHE A 168 -0.06 10.84 -14.96
C PHE A 168 -1.16 10.24 -14.09
N ARG A 169 -1.90 9.25 -14.62
CA ARG A 169 -2.96 8.56 -13.89
C ARG A 169 -2.42 7.82 -12.68
N ASP A 170 -1.29 7.14 -12.82
CA ASP A 170 -0.64 6.41 -11.74
C ASP A 170 -0.17 7.34 -10.63
N MET A 171 0.49 8.44 -10.97
CA MET A 171 0.95 9.45 -10.00
C MET A 171 -0.20 10.16 -9.28
N THR A 172 -1.35 10.30 -9.91
CA THR A 172 -2.50 11.05 -9.34
C THR A 172 -3.59 10.14 -8.77
N ARG A 173 -3.46 8.82 -8.87
CA ARG A 173 -4.46 7.85 -8.41
C ARG A 173 -4.87 8.07 -6.96
N VAL A 174 -3.91 8.32 -6.08
CA VAL A 174 -4.14 8.50 -4.65
C VAL A 174 -4.91 9.81 -4.33
N ALA A 175 -4.95 10.78 -5.23
CA ALA A 175 -5.73 12.02 -5.06
C ALA A 175 -7.26 11.80 -5.05
N SER A 176 -7.75 10.60 -5.40
CA SER A 176 -9.16 10.22 -5.31
C SER A 176 -9.63 9.90 -3.88
N GLY A 177 -8.72 9.81 -2.91
CA GLY A 177 -9.05 9.54 -1.51
C GLY A 177 -9.96 10.60 -0.88
N HIS A 178 -10.73 10.21 0.14
CA HIS A 178 -11.71 11.10 0.77
C HIS A 178 -11.05 12.27 1.50
N PRO A 179 -11.38 13.55 1.18
CA PRO A 179 -10.65 14.71 1.70
C PRO A 179 -10.68 14.86 3.23
N ALA A 180 -11.76 14.45 3.89
CA ALA A 180 -11.92 14.63 5.34
C ALA A 180 -10.82 13.94 6.16
N ILE A 181 -10.36 12.76 5.73
CA ILE A 181 -9.26 12.02 6.40
C ILE A 181 -7.97 12.85 6.37
N TRP A 182 -7.73 13.54 5.27
CA TRP A 182 -6.51 14.32 5.04
C TRP A 182 -6.46 15.60 5.83
N ILE A 183 -7.63 16.21 6.15
CA ILE A 183 -7.70 17.38 7.04
C ILE A 183 -7.15 17.02 8.42
N ASP A 184 -7.60 15.91 8.99
CA ASP A 184 -7.14 15.45 10.31
C ASP A 184 -5.66 15.06 10.28
N ILE A 185 -5.20 14.32 9.28
CA ILE A 185 -3.81 13.94 9.12
C ILE A 185 -2.90 15.18 9.03
N CYS A 186 -3.27 16.15 8.19
CA CYS A 186 -2.48 17.37 8.02
C CYS A 186 -2.45 18.23 9.28
N LYS A 187 -3.52 18.21 10.08
CA LYS A 187 -3.56 18.90 11.37
C LYS A 187 -2.66 18.22 12.40
N GLU A 188 -2.80 16.91 12.56
CA GLU A 188 -2.12 16.16 13.63
C GLU A 188 -0.63 15.89 13.30
N ASN A 189 -0.23 15.77 12.02
CA ASN A 189 1.17 15.60 11.61
C ASN A 189 1.74 16.84 10.90
N ARG A 190 1.25 18.03 11.23
CA ARG A 190 1.58 19.29 10.54
C ARG A 190 3.08 19.54 10.40
N VAL A 191 3.84 19.38 11.49
CA VAL A 191 5.28 19.72 11.51
C VAL A 191 6.08 18.82 10.57
N ALA A 192 5.87 17.51 10.62
CA ALA A 192 6.58 16.58 9.74
C ALA A 192 6.16 16.74 8.27
N ILE A 193 4.86 16.99 8.01
CA ILE A 193 4.36 17.22 6.65
C ILE A 193 4.94 18.50 6.06
N THR A 194 4.97 19.62 6.81
CA THR A 194 5.55 20.87 6.30
C THR A 194 7.03 20.70 6.01
N GLY A 195 7.80 20.05 6.90
CA GLY A 195 9.20 19.76 6.63
C GLY A 195 9.43 18.87 5.40
N ALA A 196 8.57 17.86 5.18
CA ALA A 196 8.63 17.03 3.98
C ALA A 196 8.29 17.82 2.70
N LEU A 197 7.31 18.72 2.76
CA LEU A 197 6.98 19.61 1.64
C LEU A 197 8.12 20.57 1.32
N ASP A 198 8.79 21.14 2.32
CA ASP A 198 9.94 22.02 2.11
C ASP A 198 11.07 21.27 1.37
N LEU A 199 11.39 20.03 1.79
CA LEU A 199 12.36 19.18 1.09
C LEU A 199 11.97 18.90 -0.37
N LEU A 200 10.69 18.67 -0.65
CA LEU A 200 10.21 18.47 -2.03
C LEU A 200 10.33 19.75 -2.85
N ILE A 201 9.97 20.90 -2.29
CA ILE A 201 10.06 22.20 -2.95
C ILE A 201 11.51 22.51 -3.32
N ASP A 202 12.46 22.28 -2.40
CA ASP A 202 13.89 22.45 -2.65
C ASP A 202 14.37 21.50 -3.76
N GLY A 203 13.96 20.24 -3.72
CA GLY A 203 14.27 19.26 -4.75
C GLY A 203 13.74 19.65 -6.13
N LEU A 204 12.48 20.10 -6.21
CA LEU A 204 11.87 20.57 -7.45
C LEU A 204 12.53 21.86 -7.96
N THR A 205 12.90 22.77 -7.06
CA THR A 205 13.63 24.00 -7.41
C THR A 205 14.96 23.67 -8.03
N SER A 206 15.73 22.77 -7.40
CA SER A 206 17.01 22.29 -7.94
C SER A 206 16.84 21.55 -9.28
N MET A 207 15.81 20.72 -9.43
CA MET A 207 15.51 20.06 -10.71
C MET A 207 15.20 21.07 -11.82
N ARG A 208 14.41 22.10 -11.51
CA ARG A 208 14.10 23.20 -12.45
C ARG A 208 15.40 23.89 -12.95
N GLU A 209 16.37 24.12 -12.06
CA GLU A 209 17.64 24.72 -12.43
C GLU A 209 18.44 23.85 -13.39
N VAL A 210 18.55 22.55 -13.11
CA VAL A 210 19.23 21.57 -13.98
C VAL A 210 18.60 21.56 -15.38
N VAL A 211 17.27 21.55 -15.45
CA VAL A 211 16.54 21.57 -16.73
C VAL A 211 16.74 22.91 -17.45
N SER A 212 16.67 24.03 -16.75
CA SER A 212 16.81 25.36 -17.36
C SER A 212 18.21 25.62 -17.91
N GLN A 213 19.23 25.05 -17.28
CA GLN A 213 20.62 25.13 -17.70
C GLN A 213 20.99 24.10 -18.76
N GLN A 214 20.05 23.21 -19.15
CA GLN A 214 20.30 22.09 -20.06
C GLN A 214 21.49 21.21 -19.63
N ASN A 215 21.68 21.03 -18.32
CA ASN A 215 22.75 20.20 -17.77
C ASN A 215 22.40 18.71 -17.88
N GLU A 216 22.60 18.14 -19.07
CA GLU A 216 22.27 16.75 -19.38
C GLU A 216 22.99 15.75 -18.47
N SER A 217 24.26 16.01 -18.12
CA SER A 217 25.05 15.12 -17.28
C SER A 217 24.47 15.00 -15.88
N GLU A 218 24.15 16.13 -15.26
CA GLU A 218 23.55 16.17 -13.93
C GLU A 218 22.14 15.57 -13.94
N LEU A 219 21.35 15.87 -14.97
CA LEU A 219 20.02 15.30 -15.13
C LEU A 219 20.08 13.76 -15.23
N MET A 220 21.00 13.23 -16.02
CA MET A 220 21.20 11.79 -16.17
C MET A 220 21.52 11.11 -14.83
N VAL A 221 22.44 11.70 -14.05
CA VAL A 221 22.82 11.18 -12.73
C VAL A 221 21.60 11.11 -11.81
N ARG A 222 20.83 12.20 -11.69
CA ARG A 222 19.66 12.25 -10.80
C ARG A 222 18.58 11.24 -11.19
N LEU A 223 18.31 11.09 -12.48
CA LEU A 223 17.34 10.13 -12.96
C LEU A 223 17.79 8.68 -12.71
N GLN A 224 19.09 8.42 -12.87
CA GLN A 224 19.67 7.11 -12.60
C GLN A 224 19.65 6.76 -11.11
N ASP A 225 19.99 7.70 -10.23
CA ASP A 225 19.92 7.52 -8.78
C ASP A 225 18.48 7.25 -8.32
N ALA A 226 17.51 7.99 -8.85
CA ALA A 226 16.09 7.75 -8.58
C ALA A 226 15.65 6.36 -9.05
N ARG A 227 16.10 5.92 -10.23
CA ARG A 227 15.82 4.58 -10.75
C ARG A 227 16.36 3.48 -9.83
N VAL A 228 17.62 3.62 -9.39
CA VAL A 228 18.25 2.68 -8.45
C VAL A 228 17.52 2.68 -7.11
N ALA A 229 17.19 3.86 -6.57
CA ALA A 229 16.43 3.96 -5.32
C ALA A 229 15.06 3.29 -5.45
N ARG A 230 14.37 3.45 -6.58
CA ARG A 230 13.07 2.82 -6.84
C ARG A 230 13.16 1.30 -6.83
N SER A 231 14.24 0.73 -7.38
CA SER A 231 14.46 -0.73 -7.40
C SER A 231 14.70 -1.34 -6.01
N ASN A 232 15.04 -0.53 -5.02
CA ASN A 232 15.26 -0.96 -3.64
C ASN A 232 13.98 -0.92 -2.77
N ILE A 233 12.86 -0.41 -3.29
CA ILE A 233 11.60 -0.41 -2.53
C ILE A 233 11.09 -1.86 -2.45
N PRO A 234 10.95 -2.42 -1.23
CA PRO A 234 10.33 -3.74 -1.07
C PRO A 234 8.90 -3.70 -1.63
N GLY A 235 8.59 -4.56 -2.57
CA GLY A 235 7.28 -4.57 -3.21
C GLY A 235 6.82 -5.98 -3.56
N ARG A 236 5.52 -6.15 -3.76
CA ARG A 236 4.93 -7.41 -4.26
C ARG A 236 5.38 -7.76 -5.68
N VAL A 237 6.01 -6.82 -6.37
CA VAL A 237 6.56 -6.98 -7.71
C VAL A 237 8.01 -6.51 -7.67
N ARG A 238 8.96 -7.44 -7.72
CA ARG A 238 10.34 -7.12 -8.10
C ARG A 238 10.28 -6.39 -9.43
N ASP A 239 11.07 -5.34 -9.59
CA ASP A 239 11.03 -4.42 -10.72
C ASP A 239 10.90 -5.10 -12.08
N LEU A 240 10.25 -4.39 -13.02
CA LEU A 240 10.13 -4.76 -14.44
C LEU A 240 11.49 -5.09 -15.12
N LEU A 241 12.62 -4.82 -14.45
CA LEU A 241 13.97 -5.16 -14.92
C LEU A 241 14.37 -6.61 -14.65
N ASP A 242 13.76 -7.24 -13.63
CA ASP A 242 14.03 -8.62 -13.21
C ASP A 242 12.85 -9.56 -13.52
N VAL A 243 11.91 -9.13 -14.33
CA VAL A 243 10.78 -9.96 -14.74
C VAL A 243 10.80 -10.24 -16.22
N VAL A 244 10.28 -11.40 -16.57
CA VAL A 244 10.10 -11.85 -17.95
C VAL A 244 8.64 -12.17 -18.22
N GLU A 245 8.23 -11.94 -19.43
CA GLU A 245 6.93 -12.35 -19.94
C GLU A 245 7.03 -13.78 -20.51
N VAL A 246 6.20 -14.66 -19.99
CA VAL A 246 6.06 -16.05 -20.47
C VAL A 246 4.72 -16.19 -21.16
N ARG A 247 4.72 -16.43 -22.45
CA ARG A 247 3.51 -16.64 -23.25
C ARG A 247 3.31 -18.13 -23.46
N VAL A 248 2.19 -18.65 -23.02
CA VAL A 248 1.83 -20.06 -23.14
C VAL A 248 0.58 -20.20 -23.99
N PRO A 249 0.67 -20.77 -25.19
CA PRO A 249 -0.52 -21.12 -25.94
C PRO A 249 -1.35 -22.17 -25.20
N ILE A 250 -2.62 -21.86 -24.95
CA ILE A 250 -3.57 -22.75 -24.27
C ILE A 250 -4.80 -22.99 -25.14
N PRO A 251 -5.44 -24.17 -25.04
CA PRO A 251 -6.73 -24.40 -25.69
C PRO A 251 -7.80 -23.50 -25.04
N ASP A 252 -8.74 -22.98 -25.82
CA ASP A 252 -9.87 -22.20 -25.32
C ASP A 252 -10.92 -23.11 -24.69
N ARG A 253 -10.65 -23.62 -23.52
CA ARG A 253 -11.53 -24.44 -22.68
C ARG A 253 -11.43 -24.06 -21.21
N SER A 254 -12.51 -24.31 -20.50
CA SER A 254 -12.55 -24.11 -19.05
C SER A 254 -11.43 -24.91 -18.36
N GLY A 255 -10.69 -24.24 -17.47
CA GLY A 255 -9.61 -24.83 -16.67
C GLY A 255 -8.22 -24.82 -17.34
N ALA A 256 -8.08 -24.44 -18.61
CA ALA A 256 -6.78 -24.45 -19.30
C ALA A 256 -5.74 -23.50 -18.63
N ALA A 257 -6.14 -22.33 -18.21
CA ALA A 257 -5.27 -21.42 -17.46
C ALA A 257 -4.95 -21.98 -16.06
N ALA A 258 -5.90 -22.63 -15.41
CA ALA A 258 -5.69 -23.21 -14.07
C ALA A 258 -4.61 -24.29 -14.06
N GLU A 259 -4.45 -25.06 -15.13
CA GLU A 259 -3.37 -26.06 -15.29
C GLU A 259 -1.99 -25.38 -15.22
N ILE A 260 -1.83 -24.22 -15.85
CA ILE A 260 -0.57 -23.45 -15.84
C ILE A 260 -0.27 -22.88 -14.45
N PHE A 261 -1.30 -22.36 -13.77
CA PHE A 261 -1.12 -21.85 -12.39
C PHE A 261 -0.80 -22.98 -11.40
N ALA A 262 -1.36 -24.18 -11.58
CA ALA A 262 -0.99 -25.35 -10.76
C ALA A 262 0.49 -25.72 -10.96
N ILE A 263 0.99 -25.69 -12.20
CA ILE A 263 2.42 -25.92 -12.49
C ILE A 263 3.29 -24.83 -11.84
N ALA A 264 2.89 -23.55 -11.91
CA ALA A 264 3.62 -22.47 -11.27
C ALA A 264 3.70 -22.69 -9.75
N ALA A 265 2.59 -23.06 -9.10
CA ALA A 265 2.53 -23.36 -7.69
C ALA A 265 3.42 -24.55 -7.28
N GLU A 266 3.40 -25.67 -8.04
CA GLU A 266 4.24 -26.85 -7.80
C GLU A 266 5.75 -26.52 -7.90
N LEU A 267 6.12 -25.60 -8.78
CA LEU A 267 7.50 -25.18 -9.00
C LEU A 267 7.94 -24.04 -8.09
N GLY A 268 7.04 -23.52 -7.21
CA GLY A 268 7.31 -22.38 -6.35
C GLY A 268 7.51 -21.07 -7.12
N VAL A 269 6.96 -20.97 -8.33
CA VAL A 269 7.08 -19.78 -9.18
C VAL A 269 5.93 -18.83 -8.90
N ASN A 270 6.27 -17.64 -8.41
CA ASN A 270 5.29 -16.58 -8.19
C ASN A 270 4.98 -15.85 -9.49
N THR A 271 3.69 -15.60 -9.75
CA THR A 271 3.21 -14.85 -10.92
C THR A 271 2.87 -13.42 -10.50
N ALA A 272 3.60 -12.45 -11.02
CA ALA A 272 3.41 -11.03 -10.68
C ALA A 272 2.19 -10.42 -11.38
N ASN A 273 1.91 -10.85 -12.61
CA ASN A 273 0.75 -10.44 -13.40
C ASN A 273 0.39 -11.53 -14.40
N PHE A 274 -0.85 -11.54 -14.88
CA PHE A 274 -1.27 -12.40 -15.97
C PHE A 274 -2.38 -11.78 -16.81
N GLU A 275 -2.45 -12.20 -18.06
CA GLU A 275 -3.49 -11.83 -19.02
C GLU A 275 -3.83 -13.04 -19.90
N VAL A 276 -5.10 -13.19 -20.23
CA VAL A 276 -5.55 -14.18 -21.23
C VAL A 276 -5.94 -13.46 -22.50
N VAL A 277 -5.16 -13.66 -23.55
CA VAL A 277 -5.43 -13.09 -24.87
C VAL A 277 -6.14 -14.14 -25.70
N HIS A 278 -7.42 -13.89 -26.04
CA HIS A 278 -8.19 -14.76 -26.92
C HIS A 278 -7.92 -14.43 -28.41
N SER A 279 -7.78 -15.45 -29.23
CA SER A 279 -7.71 -15.25 -30.67
C SER A 279 -9.11 -14.94 -31.23
N VAL A 280 -9.20 -13.94 -32.09
CA VAL A 280 -10.47 -13.56 -32.75
C VAL A 280 -10.92 -14.66 -33.78
N GLU A 281 -10.03 -15.52 -34.17
CA GLU A 281 -10.25 -16.55 -35.22
C GLU A 281 -9.73 -17.94 -34.81
N GLY A 282 -10.22 -18.52 -33.69
CA GLY A 282 -9.81 -19.89 -33.39
C GLY A 282 -10.00 -20.38 -31.97
N ASP A 283 -10.01 -21.68 -31.77
CA ASP A 283 -10.14 -22.40 -30.49
C ASP A 283 -8.89 -22.34 -29.60
N ARG A 284 -8.08 -21.27 -29.67
CA ARG A 284 -6.82 -21.12 -28.93
C ARG A 284 -6.72 -19.75 -28.32
N GLY A 285 -6.30 -19.71 -27.05
CA GLY A 285 -5.89 -18.52 -26.36
C GLY A 285 -4.39 -18.53 -26.06
N VAL A 286 -3.85 -17.41 -25.62
CA VAL A 286 -2.50 -17.30 -25.09
C VAL A 286 -2.60 -16.76 -23.67
N LEU A 287 -2.13 -17.57 -22.71
CA LEU A 287 -1.93 -17.08 -21.35
C LEU A 287 -0.56 -16.39 -21.29
N VAL A 288 -0.57 -15.12 -20.96
CA VAL A 288 0.61 -14.28 -20.76
C VAL A 288 0.82 -14.17 -19.26
N LEU A 289 2.01 -14.51 -18.78
CA LEU A 289 2.38 -14.46 -17.35
C LEU A 289 3.62 -13.63 -17.20
N VAL A 290 3.66 -12.81 -16.17
CA VAL A 290 4.85 -12.06 -15.75
C VAL A 290 5.42 -12.76 -14.53
N ILE A 291 6.66 -13.24 -14.62
CA ILE A 291 7.35 -13.96 -13.55
C ILE A 291 8.75 -13.37 -13.33
N ASP A 292 9.36 -13.68 -12.19
CA ASP A 292 10.76 -13.34 -11.90
C ASP A 292 11.73 -13.95 -12.90
N GLU A 293 12.71 -13.18 -13.40
CA GLU A 293 13.70 -13.68 -14.39
C GLU A 293 14.49 -14.87 -13.84
N GLY A 294 14.76 -14.90 -12.53
CA GLY A 294 15.45 -16.03 -11.89
C GLY A 294 14.66 -17.34 -11.94
N SER A 295 13.34 -17.27 -12.08
CA SER A 295 12.45 -18.43 -12.17
C SER A 295 12.17 -18.90 -13.61
N LYS A 296 12.63 -18.16 -14.63
CA LYS A 296 12.28 -18.39 -16.04
C LYS A 296 12.62 -19.79 -16.54
N ASP A 297 13.82 -20.28 -16.21
CA ASP A 297 14.31 -21.55 -16.76
C ASP A 297 13.62 -22.74 -16.11
N ILE A 298 13.35 -22.69 -14.81
CA ILE A 298 12.62 -23.74 -14.09
C ILE A 298 11.15 -23.78 -14.55
N PHE A 299 10.53 -22.62 -14.71
CA PHE A 299 9.13 -22.55 -15.16
C PHE A 299 8.98 -22.99 -16.61
N ARG A 300 9.85 -22.49 -17.51
CA ARG A 300 9.89 -22.90 -18.90
C ARG A 300 10.10 -24.41 -19.04
N GLY A 301 11.06 -24.97 -18.31
CA GLY A 301 11.34 -26.40 -18.30
C GLY A 301 10.16 -27.23 -17.81
N GLY A 302 9.52 -26.80 -16.72
CA GLY A 302 8.35 -27.46 -16.15
C GLY A 302 7.12 -27.44 -17.08
N LEU A 303 6.91 -26.37 -17.83
CA LEU A 303 5.86 -26.26 -18.85
C LEU A 303 6.14 -27.18 -20.03
N ILE A 304 7.38 -27.19 -20.54
CA ILE A 304 7.78 -28.07 -21.67
C ILE A 304 7.64 -29.55 -21.30
N ALA A 305 8.05 -29.92 -20.08
CA ALA A 305 7.92 -31.29 -19.58
C ALA A 305 6.47 -31.81 -19.54
N ARG A 306 5.50 -30.88 -19.43
CA ARG A 306 4.06 -31.16 -19.43
C ARG A 306 3.38 -30.92 -20.78
N GLY A 307 4.17 -30.75 -21.86
CA GLY A 307 3.70 -30.65 -23.23
C GLY A 307 3.28 -29.25 -23.70
N PHE A 308 3.48 -28.21 -22.89
CA PHE A 308 3.24 -26.84 -23.30
C PHE A 308 4.41 -26.29 -24.14
N ARG A 309 4.14 -25.24 -24.90
CA ARG A 309 5.15 -24.57 -25.74
C ARG A 309 5.29 -23.09 -25.37
N PRO A 310 5.91 -22.80 -24.22
CA PRO A 310 6.08 -21.42 -23.78
C PRO A 310 7.12 -20.68 -24.63
N SER A 311 6.87 -19.39 -24.88
CA SER A 311 7.88 -18.42 -25.30
C SER A 311 8.17 -17.46 -24.15
N VAL A 312 9.43 -17.05 -24.02
CA VAL A 312 9.87 -16.13 -22.96
C VAL A 312 10.52 -14.91 -23.61
N SER A 313 10.08 -13.72 -23.21
CA SER A 313 10.62 -12.43 -23.65
C SER A 313 10.85 -11.50 -22.46
N ARG A 314 11.85 -10.63 -22.55
CA ARG A 314 12.00 -9.53 -21.60
C ARG A 314 10.90 -8.49 -21.85
N ILE A 315 10.40 -7.92 -20.78
CA ILE A 315 9.47 -6.80 -20.87
C ILE A 315 10.31 -5.57 -21.21
N SER A 316 10.05 -5.00 -22.38
CA SER A 316 10.77 -3.81 -22.90
C SER A 316 10.16 -2.51 -22.38
#